data_867411f2fde8c15fecc6813e39b5d1a4
#
_entry.id   867411f2fde8c15fecc6813e39b5d1a4
#
_cell.length_a   1.000
_cell.length_b   1.000
_cell.length_c   1.000
_cell.angle_alpha   90.00
_cell.angle_beta   90.00
_cell.angle_gamma   90.00
#
_symmetry.space_group_name_H-M   'P 1'
#
loop_
_entity.id
_entity.type
_entity.pdbx_description
1 polymer ?
#
loop_
_entity_poly.entity_id
_entity_poly.type
_entity_poly.pdbx_seq_one_letter_code
_entity_poly.pdbx_strand_id
1 'polypeptide(L)'
;MNTVSAQNKAVEEKNIESKAIKLNDTSLIKKFYQISHQRLFWFAQNNSSQQLRAVFKDIIDSAANIGLNKANYHYEEIEKYADDFLISSDSDSLLKTDMIFTDAAITFSKDVFHGAGISSWVNSDAISPKYAEENDRYILNKLSQANSDSLLEQFISSLEPKELGYQILKQKLKEQIQNHSDDTIRQLSLSLNLFRWIRHFNVKEYIVVNIASATLRYYQDDALKLTMKVVVGKPSTRTPRFAAYCNEIVLYPYWNVPHKIAVNELLPIARKSPDVLELMNMQVLDNKGSVLDMNKINWKTFNKNNFPYRFRQSTGCDNALGVIKFNLTSPYDVYMHDTNLKSAFQSGYRYYSHGCIRVEKPIELGNYLLDNKLDSSFLQSCLKNQVSIPVTLGRKIPVFVIYTPVEIDDSGKVRYYKDIYRLFR
;
A
#
# COMPACT_ATOMS: atom_id res chain seq x y z
N MET A 1 23.84 49.59 -23.40
CA MET A 1 22.61 48.81 -23.52
C MET A 1 22.87 47.45 -24.17
N ASN A 2 23.85 46.64 -23.76
CA ASN A 2 24.16 45.37 -24.42
C ASN A 2 24.66 44.27 -23.44
N THR A 3 24.30 44.31 -22.18
CA THR A 3 24.76 43.31 -21.19
C THR A 3 23.62 42.50 -20.51
N VAL A 4 22.35 42.81 -20.77
CA VAL A 4 21.21 42.13 -20.14
C VAL A 4 20.67 40.94 -20.98
N SER A 5 21.07 40.84 -22.28
CA SER A 5 20.51 39.78 -23.15
C SER A 5 21.25 38.44 -23.15
N ALA A 6 22.40 38.35 -22.47
CA ALA A 6 23.22 37.10 -22.49
C ALA A 6 22.91 36.11 -21.38
N GLN A 7 22.16 36.49 -20.35
CA GLN A 7 21.92 35.62 -19.16
C GLN A 7 20.62 34.81 -19.22
N ASN A 8 19.75 35.07 -20.19
CA ASN A 8 18.59 34.24 -20.47
C ASN A 8 18.88 33.14 -21.52
N LYS A 9 20.12 32.61 -21.54
CA LYS A 9 20.41 31.48 -22.43
C LYS A 9 19.59 30.27 -21.99
N ALA A 10 18.82 29.75 -22.94
CA ALA A 10 18.10 28.50 -22.87
C ALA A 10 18.98 27.38 -22.29
N VAL A 11 18.37 26.52 -21.49
CA VAL A 11 18.95 25.23 -21.07
C VAL A 11 18.94 24.33 -22.32
N GLU A 12 19.78 24.68 -23.32
CA GLU A 12 20.02 23.83 -24.48
C GLU A 12 20.80 22.60 -24.01
N GLU A 13 20.42 21.43 -24.50
CA GLU A 13 20.94 20.07 -24.38
C GLU A 13 22.41 19.87 -23.94
N LYS A 14 22.92 20.65 -23.01
CA LYS A 14 24.20 20.35 -22.36
C LYS A 14 24.02 19.15 -21.44
N ASN A 15 24.84 18.13 -21.67
CA ASN A 15 24.95 16.89 -20.92
C ASN A 15 24.71 17.10 -19.43
N ILE A 16 23.56 16.58 -18.94
CA ILE A 16 23.16 16.58 -17.52
C ILE A 16 23.96 15.49 -16.76
N GLU A 17 25.19 15.24 -17.14
CA GLU A 17 26.11 14.35 -16.43
C GLU A 17 27.02 15.14 -15.50
N SER A 18 26.53 15.51 -14.32
CA SER A 18 27.42 15.96 -13.26
C SER A 18 27.82 14.79 -12.38
N LYS A 19 29.11 14.47 -12.35
CA LYS A 19 29.71 13.36 -11.57
C LYS A 19 29.68 13.55 -10.04
N ALA A 20 29.08 14.63 -9.50
CA ALA A 20 29.16 14.98 -8.07
C ALA A 20 27.82 14.80 -7.30
N ILE A 21 26.67 15.04 -7.92
CA ILE A 21 25.36 14.96 -7.24
C ILE A 21 24.42 14.11 -8.07
N LYS A 22 23.90 13.06 -7.48
CA LYS A 22 22.92 12.16 -8.13
C LYS A 22 21.54 12.78 -8.04
N LEU A 23 21.00 13.24 -9.15
CA LEU A 23 19.61 13.68 -9.27
C LEU A 23 18.66 12.48 -9.24
N ASN A 24 17.49 12.66 -8.63
CA ASN A 24 16.49 11.59 -8.45
C ASN A 24 15.76 11.26 -9.75
N ASP A 25 15.30 12.30 -10.51
CA ASP A 25 14.55 12.11 -11.76
C ASP A 25 14.91 13.17 -12.82
N THR A 26 15.92 12.89 -13.61
CA THR A 26 16.37 13.78 -14.68
C THR A 26 15.32 14.00 -15.78
N SER A 27 14.41 13.03 -15.98
CA SER A 27 13.33 13.14 -16.97
C SER A 27 12.30 14.19 -16.56
N LEU A 28 11.89 14.18 -15.29
CA LEU A 28 10.95 15.18 -14.76
C LEU A 28 11.57 16.58 -14.70
N ILE A 29 12.85 16.67 -14.35
CA ILE A 29 13.59 17.94 -14.38
C ILE A 29 13.57 18.53 -15.79
N LYS A 30 13.88 17.74 -16.83
CA LYS A 30 13.81 18.20 -18.23
C LYS A 30 12.41 18.70 -18.59
N LYS A 31 11.36 17.94 -18.23
CA LYS A 31 9.96 18.34 -18.46
C LYS A 31 9.62 19.66 -17.74
N PHE A 32 10.10 19.83 -16.50
CA PHE A 32 9.89 21.07 -15.75
C PHE A 32 10.48 22.29 -16.48
N TYR A 33 11.74 22.20 -16.94
CA TYR A 33 12.35 23.31 -17.68
C TYR A 33 11.68 23.57 -19.04
N GLN A 34 11.15 22.58 -19.70
CA GLN A 34 10.32 22.78 -20.89
C GLN A 34 9.05 23.59 -20.57
N ILE A 35 8.39 23.32 -19.45
CA ILE A 35 7.20 24.05 -18.99
C ILE A 35 7.57 25.47 -18.54
N SER A 36 8.69 25.66 -17.85
CA SER A 36 9.17 26.98 -17.37
C SER A 36 9.91 27.78 -18.43
N HIS A 37 9.81 27.42 -19.73
CA HIS A 37 10.44 28.07 -20.83
C HIS A 37 11.97 28.15 -20.74
N GLN A 38 12.61 27.11 -20.20
CA GLN A 38 14.07 26.95 -20.10
C GLN A 38 14.78 28.08 -19.34
N ARG A 39 14.13 28.66 -18.33
CA ARG A 39 14.68 29.73 -17.48
C ARG A 39 15.09 29.15 -16.13
N LEU A 40 16.10 29.77 -15.50
CA LEU A 40 16.39 29.55 -14.10
C LEU A 40 15.14 29.90 -13.28
N PHE A 41 14.73 28.99 -12.41
CA PHE A 41 13.53 29.15 -11.59
C PHE A 41 13.89 29.66 -10.18
N TRP A 42 14.85 29.02 -9.55
CA TRP A 42 15.28 29.28 -8.18
C TRP A 42 16.34 30.40 -8.09
N PHE A 43 17.07 30.61 -9.15
CA PHE A 43 18.20 31.59 -9.24
C PHE A 43 17.98 32.61 -10.33
N ALA A 44 16.73 32.91 -10.65
CA ALA A 44 16.43 34.04 -11.51
C ALA A 44 16.92 35.34 -10.85
N GLN A 45 17.41 36.29 -11.68
CA GLN A 45 17.92 37.57 -11.17
C GLN A 45 16.76 38.52 -10.80
N ASN A 46 16.06 38.19 -9.72
CA ASN A 46 15.01 39.05 -9.15
C ASN A 46 14.97 38.86 -7.64
N ASN A 47 14.43 39.84 -6.91
CA ASN A 47 14.34 39.80 -5.43
C ASN A 47 13.44 38.67 -4.90
N SER A 48 12.53 38.15 -5.72
CA SER A 48 11.63 37.06 -5.31
C SER A 48 12.34 35.70 -5.22
N SER A 49 13.42 35.49 -5.97
CA SER A 49 14.10 34.18 -6.02
C SER A 49 14.81 33.84 -4.72
N GLN A 50 15.38 34.80 -4.02
CA GLN A 50 15.98 34.59 -2.70
C GLN A 50 14.92 34.20 -1.67
N GLN A 51 13.82 34.94 -1.64
CA GLN A 51 12.69 34.61 -0.74
C GLN A 51 12.12 33.22 -1.04
N LEU A 52 11.98 32.87 -2.32
CA LEU A 52 11.49 31.55 -2.75
C LEU A 52 12.40 30.43 -2.26
N ARG A 53 13.74 30.58 -2.35
CA ARG A 53 14.70 29.61 -1.84
C ARG A 53 14.63 29.48 -0.30
N ALA A 54 14.55 30.60 0.41
CA ALA A 54 14.43 30.61 1.86
C ALA A 54 13.16 29.90 2.32
N VAL A 55 12.00 30.18 1.74
CA VAL A 55 10.74 29.50 2.04
C VAL A 55 10.80 28.02 1.70
N PHE A 56 11.42 27.64 0.57
CA PHE A 56 11.58 26.24 0.24
C PHE A 56 12.46 25.51 1.26
N LYS A 57 13.55 26.13 1.70
CA LYS A 57 14.37 25.59 2.81
C LYS A 57 13.54 25.36 4.07
N ASP A 58 12.72 26.33 4.48
CA ASP A 58 11.86 26.21 5.67
C ASP A 58 10.82 25.08 5.53
N ILE A 59 10.26 24.88 4.32
CA ILE A 59 9.38 23.77 3.98
C ILE A 59 10.12 22.44 4.18
N ILE A 60 11.35 22.30 3.64
CA ILE A 60 12.15 21.07 3.79
C ILE A 60 12.58 20.86 5.25
N ASP A 61 12.94 21.89 5.99
CA ASP A 61 13.24 21.81 7.43
C ASP A 61 12.05 21.25 8.24
N SER A 62 10.85 21.60 7.85
CA SER A 62 9.61 21.12 8.47
C SER A 62 9.14 19.75 7.99
N ALA A 63 9.84 19.08 7.08
CA ALA A 63 9.45 17.82 6.44
C ALA A 63 9.10 16.71 7.46
N ALA A 64 9.83 16.65 8.58
CA ALA A 64 9.56 15.69 9.65
C ALA A 64 8.15 15.83 10.24
N ASN A 65 7.58 17.04 10.28
CA ASN A 65 6.22 17.30 10.78
C ASN A 65 5.10 16.64 9.97
N ILE A 66 5.44 16.17 8.78
CA ILE A 66 4.54 15.44 7.88
C ILE A 66 5.05 14.04 7.56
N GLY A 67 6.00 13.54 8.36
CA GLY A 67 6.53 12.18 8.25
C GLY A 67 7.47 11.95 7.05
N LEU A 68 8.15 13.00 6.59
CA LEU A 68 9.15 12.94 5.52
C LEU A 68 10.55 13.20 6.10
N ASN A 69 11.58 12.67 5.42
CA ASN A 69 12.97 12.85 5.82
C ASN A 69 13.66 13.86 4.91
N LYS A 70 14.04 15.02 5.45
CA LYS A 70 14.69 16.11 4.71
C LYS A 70 15.96 15.69 3.96
N ALA A 71 16.69 14.69 4.46
CA ALA A 71 17.89 14.16 3.81
C ALA A 71 17.63 13.58 2.39
N ASN A 72 16.38 13.26 2.05
CA ASN A 72 16.01 12.76 0.73
C ASN A 72 15.91 13.87 -0.35
N TYR A 73 16.04 15.13 0.02
CA TYR A 73 15.72 16.30 -0.82
C TYR A 73 16.92 17.24 -0.97
N HIS A 74 18.13 16.70 -1.13
CA HIS A 74 19.37 17.48 -1.28
C HIS A 74 19.53 18.56 -0.19
N TYR A 75 19.17 18.23 1.06
CA TYR A 75 19.06 19.23 2.13
C TYR A 75 20.35 19.99 2.38
N GLU A 76 21.52 19.34 2.29
CA GLU A 76 22.82 20.02 2.49
C GLU A 76 23.07 21.12 1.46
N GLU A 77 22.69 20.86 0.21
CA GLU A 77 22.79 21.84 -0.87
C GLU A 77 21.72 22.93 -0.75
N ILE A 78 20.49 22.56 -0.38
CA ILE A 78 19.40 23.50 -0.12
C ILE A 78 19.80 24.46 1.00
N GLU A 79 20.30 23.95 2.13
CA GLU A 79 20.75 24.77 3.27
C GLU A 79 21.90 25.71 2.88
N LYS A 80 22.89 25.18 2.12
CA LYS A 80 24.07 25.94 1.70
C LYS A 80 23.74 27.09 0.76
N TYR A 81 22.79 26.92 -0.18
CA TYR A 81 22.51 27.87 -1.24
C TYR A 81 21.15 28.56 -1.10
N ALA A 82 20.47 28.42 0.04
CA ALA A 82 19.25 29.18 0.32
C ALA A 82 19.52 30.68 0.40
N ASP A 83 20.70 31.07 0.94
CA ASP A 83 21.16 32.46 1.04
C ASP A 83 22.11 32.78 -0.11
N ASP A 84 22.13 34.05 -0.52
CA ASP A 84 22.91 34.53 -1.69
C ASP A 84 24.43 34.55 -1.48
N PHE A 85 24.93 34.35 -0.27
CA PHE A 85 26.34 34.52 0.09
C PHE A 85 27.32 33.57 -0.62
N LEU A 86 26.87 32.44 -1.09
CA LEU A 86 27.72 31.36 -1.69
C LEU A 86 27.38 31.12 -3.17
N ILE A 87 26.56 31.96 -3.79
CA ILE A 87 26.15 31.79 -5.18
C ILE A 87 27.30 32.16 -6.13
N SER A 88 27.72 31.17 -6.94
CA SER A 88 28.72 31.43 -7.99
C SER A 88 28.15 32.32 -9.11
N SER A 89 28.97 33.24 -9.62
CA SER A 89 28.64 34.00 -10.84
C SER A 89 28.82 33.18 -12.12
N ASP A 90 29.37 31.96 -12.04
CA ASP A 90 29.54 31.06 -13.18
C ASP A 90 28.19 30.45 -13.58
N SER A 91 27.84 30.58 -14.86
CA SER A 91 26.54 30.17 -15.40
C SER A 91 26.29 28.66 -15.30
N ASP A 92 27.31 27.82 -15.43
CA ASP A 92 27.18 26.39 -15.39
C ASP A 92 26.98 25.88 -13.94
N SER A 93 27.66 26.51 -12.98
CA SER A 93 27.48 26.26 -11.55
C SER A 93 26.09 26.69 -11.09
N LEU A 94 25.62 27.83 -11.53
CA LEU A 94 24.29 28.35 -11.22
C LEU A 94 23.18 27.46 -11.75
N LEU A 95 23.30 26.99 -13.00
CA LEU A 95 22.36 26.05 -13.59
C LEU A 95 22.31 24.72 -12.81
N LYS A 96 23.44 24.17 -12.43
CA LYS A 96 23.51 22.95 -11.63
C LYS A 96 22.79 23.10 -10.30
N THR A 97 22.98 24.22 -9.61
CA THR A 97 22.33 24.50 -8.33
C THR A 97 20.82 24.67 -8.50
N ASP A 98 20.37 25.35 -9.55
CA ASP A 98 18.94 25.49 -9.89
C ASP A 98 18.29 24.12 -10.15
N MET A 99 19.00 23.21 -10.84
CA MET A 99 18.54 21.83 -11.07
C MET A 99 18.44 21.02 -9.80
N ILE A 100 19.34 21.20 -8.83
CA ILE A 100 19.29 20.52 -7.52
C ILE A 100 18.03 20.94 -6.74
N PHE A 101 17.77 22.26 -6.68
CA PHE A 101 16.55 22.78 -6.07
C PHE A 101 15.29 22.27 -6.77
N THR A 102 15.31 22.20 -8.10
CA THR A 102 14.19 21.68 -8.90
C THR A 102 13.96 20.21 -8.62
N ASP A 103 15.02 19.37 -8.58
CA ASP A 103 14.92 17.96 -8.24
C ASP A 103 14.37 17.74 -6.82
N ALA A 104 14.87 18.51 -5.87
CA ALA A 104 14.37 18.49 -4.50
C ALA A 104 12.88 18.84 -4.43
N ALA A 105 12.46 19.90 -5.11
CA ALA A 105 11.07 20.36 -5.10
C ALA A 105 10.12 19.37 -5.78
N ILE A 106 10.51 18.79 -6.90
CA ILE A 106 9.73 17.73 -7.58
C ILE A 106 9.62 16.51 -6.68
N THR A 107 10.75 16.01 -6.15
CA THR A 107 10.78 14.82 -5.30
C THR A 107 9.95 15.04 -4.03
N PHE A 108 10.11 16.16 -3.35
CA PHE A 108 9.34 16.52 -2.17
C PHE A 108 7.84 16.60 -2.48
N SER A 109 7.46 17.29 -3.55
CA SER A 109 6.05 17.39 -3.96
C SER A 109 5.43 16.03 -4.27
N LYS A 110 6.17 15.15 -4.94
CA LYS A 110 5.74 13.76 -5.20
C LYS A 110 5.55 12.99 -3.89
N ASP A 111 6.48 13.09 -2.96
CA ASP A 111 6.39 12.39 -1.67
C ASP A 111 5.25 12.92 -0.79
N VAL A 112 4.97 14.23 -0.83
CA VAL A 112 3.78 14.82 -0.17
C VAL A 112 2.49 14.31 -0.79
N PHE A 113 2.45 14.10 -2.10
CA PHE A 113 1.26 13.67 -2.82
C PHE A 113 1.06 12.14 -2.79
N HIS A 114 2.13 11.36 -3.00
CA HIS A 114 2.07 9.90 -3.19
C HIS A 114 2.48 9.08 -1.96
N GLY A 115 3.14 9.69 -0.97
CA GLY A 115 3.77 8.99 0.15
C GLY A 115 5.17 8.47 -0.17
N ALA A 116 6.13 8.77 0.70
CA ALA A 116 7.54 8.42 0.56
C ALA A 116 7.81 6.96 0.92
N GLY A 117 8.66 6.28 0.14
CA GLY A 117 9.24 4.99 0.47
C GLY A 117 8.26 3.79 0.49
N ILE A 118 7.01 3.97 0.04
CA ILE A 118 5.98 2.93 0.15
C ILE A 118 6.22 1.77 -0.82
N SER A 119 6.83 1.98 -1.97
CA SER A 119 7.17 0.91 -2.92
C SER A 119 8.09 -0.17 -2.32
N SER A 120 8.95 0.19 -1.37
CA SER A 120 9.77 -0.77 -0.61
C SER A 120 8.99 -1.44 0.54
N TRP A 121 7.86 -0.88 0.92
CA TRP A 121 7.04 -1.35 2.03
C TRP A 121 5.86 -2.22 1.59
N VAL A 122 5.22 -1.91 0.47
CA VAL A 122 4.05 -2.62 -0.08
C VAL A 122 4.31 -2.97 -1.54
N ASN A 123 4.13 -4.24 -1.92
CA ASN A 123 4.16 -4.65 -3.32
C ASN A 123 2.87 -4.18 -4.01
N SER A 124 2.98 -3.40 -5.06
CA SER A 124 1.86 -2.86 -5.83
C SER A 124 1.88 -3.26 -7.32
N ASP A 125 2.65 -4.29 -7.71
CA ASP A 125 2.81 -4.68 -9.11
C ASP A 125 1.49 -5.10 -9.79
N ALA A 126 0.51 -5.58 -8.99
CA ALA A 126 -0.79 -6.00 -9.48
C ALA A 126 -1.80 -4.85 -9.68
N ILE A 127 -1.48 -3.64 -9.22
CA ILE A 127 -2.34 -2.46 -9.31
C ILE A 127 -1.50 -1.22 -9.61
N SER A 128 -1.91 -0.45 -10.59
CA SER A 128 -1.25 0.82 -10.93
C SER A 128 -2.21 1.99 -10.72
N PRO A 129 -1.73 3.14 -10.25
CA PRO A 129 -2.52 4.34 -10.20
C PRO A 129 -2.98 4.74 -11.60
N LYS A 130 -4.28 4.95 -11.76
CA LYS A 130 -4.91 5.23 -13.07
C LYS A 130 -4.36 6.50 -13.74
N TYR A 131 -3.84 7.43 -12.94
CA TYR A 131 -3.48 8.78 -13.36
C TYR A 131 -2.03 9.16 -13.01
N ALA A 132 -1.10 8.20 -13.00
CA ALA A 132 0.28 8.48 -12.57
C ALA A 132 0.97 9.57 -13.39
N GLU A 133 0.88 9.51 -14.74
CA GLU A 133 1.47 10.50 -15.63
C GLU A 133 0.76 11.87 -15.55
N GLU A 134 -0.57 11.87 -15.35
CA GLU A 134 -1.34 13.09 -15.17
C GLU A 134 -1.01 13.76 -13.83
N ASN A 135 -0.78 12.96 -12.79
CA ASN A 135 -0.35 13.45 -11.49
C ASN A 135 1.04 14.11 -11.56
N ASP A 136 2.00 13.48 -12.23
CA ASP A 136 3.33 14.09 -12.46
C ASP A 136 3.18 15.40 -13.26
N ARG A 137 2.39 15.41 -14.31
CA ARG A 137 2.12 16.64 -15.10
C ARG A 137 1.46 17.72 -14.26
N TYR A 138 0.50 17.36 -13.40
CA TYR A 138 -0.15 18.30 -12.50
C TYR A 138 0.88 18.93 -11.54
N ILE A 139 1.73 18.12 -10.91
CA ILE A 139 2.77 18.59 -9.98
C ILE A 139 3.71 19.55 -10.71
N LEU A 140 4.24 19.18 -11.88
CA LEU A 140 5.16 20.03 -12.64
C LEU A 140 4.54 21.36 -13.06
N ASN A 141 3.30 21.36 -13.56
CA ASN A 141 2.59 22.57 -13.96
C ASN A 141 2.34 23.49 -12.77
N LYS A 142 1.93 22.95 -11.62
CA LYS A 142 1.67 23.74 -10.42
C LYS A 142 2.95 24.30 -9.82
N LEU A 143 4.01 23.49 -9.76
CA LEU A 143 5.33 23.94 -9.28
C LEU A 143 5.90 25.04 -10.15
N SER A 144 5.80 24.95 -11.50
CA SER A 144 6.30 25.99 -12.41
C SER A 144 5.56 27.33 -12.28
N GLN A 145 4.34 27.32 -11.73
CA GLN A 145 3.54 28.52 -11.43
C GLN A 145 3.80 29.07 -10.04
N ALA A 146 4.42 28.29 -9.15
CA ALA A 146 4.67 28.64 -7.75
C ALA A 146 5.95 29.51 -7.61
N ASN A 147 5.96 30.66 -8.27
CA ASN A 147 7.12 31.56 -8.42
C ASN A 147 7.17 32.66 -7.33
N SER A 148 6.43 32.53 -6.26
CA SER A 148 6.50 33.35 -5.06
C SER A 148 6.37 32.47 -3.81
N ASP A 149 6.77 32.99 -2.65
CA ASP A 149 6.70 32.37 -1.34
C ASP A 149 5.29 31.81 -1.04
N SER A 150 4.29 32.69 -1.09
CA SER A 150 2.89 32.30 -0.80
C SER A 150 2.32 31.28 -1.80
N LEU A 151 2.69 31.34 -3.07
CA LEU A 151 2.24 30.37 -4.08
C LEU A 151 2.88 29.00 -3.86
N LEU A 152 4.17 28.96 -3.46
CA LEU A 152 4.85 27.70 -3.16
C LEU A 152 4.26 27.01 -1.92
N GLU A 153 4.04 27.77 -0.85
CA GLU A 153 3.39 27.24 0.37
C GLU A 153 1.98 26.71 0.10
N GLN A 154 1.17 27.48 -0.64
CA GLN A 154 -0.18 27.07 -1.04
C GLN A 154 -0.16 25.81 -1.90
N PHE A 155 0.76 25.74 -2.87
CA PHE A 155 0.91 24.57 -3.72
C PHE A 155 1.25 23.33 -2.87
N ILE A 156 2.30 23.36 -2.06
CA ILE A 156 2.71 22.23 -1.22
C ILE A 156 1.58 21.82 -0.26
N SER A 157 0.94 22.80 0.41
CA SER A 157 -0.19 22.52 1.28
C SER A 157 -1.39 21.89 0.56
N SER A 158 -1.58 22.20 -0.73
CA SER A 158 -2.66 21.64 -1.55
C SER A 158 -2.47 20.16 -1.87
N LEU A 159 -1.23 19.66 -1.82
CA LEU A 159 -0.89 18.26 -2.09
C LEU A 159 -1.23 17.32 -0.92
N GLU A 160 -1.30 17.88 0.30
CA GLU A 160 -1.61 17.07 1.48
C GLU A 160 -3.08 16.64 1.54
N PRO A 161 -3.38 15.41 2.01
CA PRO A 161 -4.74 14.96 2.29
C PRO A 161 -5.46 15.87 3.29
N LYS A 162 -6.74 16.20 3.01
CA LYS A 162 -7.56 17.07 3.86
C LYS A 162 -8.44 16.30 4.86
N GLU A 163 -8.46 14.98 4.76
CA GLU A 163 -9.25 14.10 5.60
C GLU A 163 -8.87 14.24 7.09
N LEU A 164 -9.88 14.26 7.94
CA LEU A 164 -9.72 14.44 9.37
C LEU A 164 -8.74 13.42 9.99
N GLY A 165 -8.81 12.16 9.55
CA GLY A 165 -7.90 11.10 10.02
C GLY A 165 -6.43 11.42 9.76
N TYR A 166 -6.11 11.93 8.55
CA TYR A 166 -4.76 12.37 8.23
C TYR A 166 -4.30 13.54 9.12
N GLN A 167 -5.16 14.54 9.32
CA GLN A 167 -4.82 15.72 10.13
C GLN A 167 -4.59 15.35 11.61
N ILE A 168 -5.37 14.41 12.16
CA ILE A 168 -5.17 13.88 13.52
C ILE A 168 -3.81 13.17 13.63
N LEU A 169 -3.46 12.29 12.67
CA LEU A 169 -2.16 11.61 12.67
C LEU A 169 -1.00 12.60 12.55
N LYS A 170 -1.13 13.60 11.67
CA LYS A 170 -0.14 14.68 11.51
C LYS A 170 0.07 15.48 12.79
N GLN A 171 -1.02 15.87 13.47
CA GLN A 171 -0.93 16.56 14.75
C GLN A 171 -0.24 15.68 15.79
N LYS A 172 -0.60 14.38 15.83
CA LYS A 172 0.02 13.44 16.77
C LYS A 172 1.50 13.23 16.50
N LEU A 173 1.92 13.23 15.23
CA LEU A 173 3.33 13.17 14.86
C LEU A 173 4.10 14.39 15.40
N LYS A 174 3.58 15.61 15.22
CA LYS A 174 4.21 16.84 15.73
C LYS A 174 4.41 16.79 17.25
N GLU A 175 3.41 16.31 18.00
CA GLU A 175 3.51 16.12 19.45
C GLU A 175 4.63 15.12 19.82
N GLN A 176 4.78 14.01 19.07
CA GLN A 176 5.81 13.01 19.35
C GLN A 176 7.22 13.49 18.99
N ILE A 177 7.37 14.31 17.96
CA ILE A 177 8.65 14.94 17.60
C ILE A 177 9.13 15.82 18.78
N GLN A 178 8.24 16.60 19.38
CA GLN A 178 8.56 17.42 20.56
C GLN A 178 8.94 16.57 21.79
N ASN A 179 8.38 15.38 21.91
CA ASN A 179 8.62 14.46 23.02
C ASN A 179 9.77 13.46 22.80
N HIS A 180 10.47 13.55 21.65
CA HIS A 180 11.62 12.70 21.28
C HIS A 180 11.37 11.18 21.35
N SER A 181 10.23 10.70 20.80
CA SER A 181 9.88 9.28 20.78
C SER A 181 10.13 8.63 19.39
N ASP A 182 11.37 8.25 19.10
CA ASP A 182 11.84 7.79 17.78
C ASP A 182 11.00 6.66 17.16
N ASP A 183 10.67 5.62 17.93
CA ASP A 183 9.89 4.48 17.40
C ASP A 183 8.48 4.93 17.03
N THR A 184 7.85 5.75 17.84
CA THR A 184 6.51 6.28 17.59
C THR A 184 6.51 7.24 16.41
N ILE A 185 7.55 8.08 16.27
CA ILE A 185 7.74 8.97 15.13
C ILE A 185 7.82 8.14 13.82
N ARG A 186 8.64 7.08 13.77
CA ARG A 186 8.75 6.20 12.59
C ARG A 186 7.41 5.56 12.23
N GLN A 187 6.66 5.08 13.22
CA GLN A 187 5.34 4.45 13.03
C GLN A 187 4.29 5.43 12.50
N LEU A 188 4.22 6.63 13.07
CA LEU A 188 3.31 7.69 12.62
C LEU A 188 3.69 8.19 11.21
N SER A 189 4.98 8.36 10.94
CA SER A 189 5.48 8.75 9.61
C SER A 189 5.07 7.74 8.54
N LEU A 190 5.22 6.43 8.82
CA LEU A 190 4.74 5.39 7.90
C LEU A 190 3.23 5.46 7.71
N SER A 191 2.46 5.66 8.78
CA SER A 191 1.00 5.75 8.69
C SER A 191 0.55 6.91 7.80
N LEU A 192 1.20 8.09 7.91
CA LEU A 192 0.94 9.24 7.05
C LEU A 192 1.30 8.95 5.58
N ASN A 193 2.44 8.31 5.33
CA ASN A 193 2.85 7.97 3.97
C ASN A 193 1.95 6.89 3.34
N LEU A 194 1.50 5.89 4.11
CA LEU A 194 0.51 4.91 3.64
C LEU A 194 -0.84 5.56 3.34
N PHE A 195 -1.25 6.54 4.13
CA PHE A 195 -2.48 7.29 3.89
C PHE A 195 -2.42 8.03 2.54
N ARG A 196 -1.34 8.78 2.28
CA ARG A 196 -1.08 9.44 0.99
C ARG A 196 -1.06 8.43 -0.16
N TRP A 197 -0.36 7.32 0.03
CA TRP A 197 -0.23 6.29 -0.99
C TRP A 197 -1.58 5.67 -1.37
N ILE A 198 -2.46 5.36 -0.43
CA ILE A 198 -3.82 4.87 -0.76
C ILE A 198 -4.61 5.95 -1.50
N ARG A 199 -4.55 7.21 -1.03
CA ARG A 199 -5.24 8.35 -1.67
C ARG A 199 -4.78 8.61 -3.09
N HIS A 200 -3.49 8.37 -3.36
CA HIS A 200 -2.91 8.54 -4.70
C HIS A 200 -3.59 7.69 -5.78
N PHE A 201 -4.16 6.53 -5.44
CA PHE A 201 -4.90 5.72 -6.40
C PHE A 201 -6.20 6.38 -6.87
N ASN A 202 -6.69 7.39 -6.18
CA ASN A 202 -7.90 8.16 -6.51
C ASN A 202 -9.10 7.25 -6.83
N VAL A 203 -9.33 6.25 -5.99
CA VAL A 203 -10.41 5.27 -6.11
C VAL A 203 -11.50 5.56 -5.09
N LYS A 204 -12.76 5.54 -5.53
CA LYS A 204 -13.92 5.81 -4.65
C LYS A 204 -14.43 4.58 -3.92
N GLU A 205 -14.04 3.39 -4.37
CA GLU A 205 -14.44 2.13 -3.78
C GLU A 205 -13.21 1.25 -3.59
N TYR A 206 -12.94 0.82 -2.35
CA TYR A 206 -11.76 0.02 -2.02
C TYR A 206 -11.86 -0.66 -0.66
N ILE A 207 -11.00 -1.65 -0.46
CA ILE A 207 -10.83 -2.37 0.80
C ILE A 207 -9.45 -2.08 1.36
N VAL A 208 -9.35 -1.81 2.65
CA VAL A 208 -8.09 -1.73 3.39
C VAL A 208 -8.06 -2.82 4.46
N VAL A 209 -7.06 -3.69 4.40
CA VAL A 209 -6.76 -4.65 5.47
C VAL A 209 -5.50 -4.19 6.18
N ASN A 210 -5.62 -3.75 7.42
CA ASN A 210 -4.46 -3.49 8.25
C ASN A 210 -4.11 -4.76 9.05
N ILE A 211 -2.98 -5.36 8.72
CA ILE A 211 -2.50 -6.58 9.35
C ILE A 211 -2.20 -6.33 10.84
N ALA A 212 -1.63 -5.16 11.21
CA ALA A 212 -1.23 -4.88 12.59
C ALA A 212 -2.41 -4.75 13.54
N SER A 213 -3.56 -4.23 13.10
CA SER A 213 -4.80 -4.20 13.88
C SER A 213 -5.65 -5.46 13.70
N ALA A 214 -5.35 -6.26 12.69
CA ALA A 214 -6.19 -7.36 12.22
C ALA A 214 -7.63 -6.91 11.97
N THR A 215 -7.78 -5.81 11.20
CA THR A 215 -9.07 -5.23 10.78
C THR A 215 -9.15 -5.07 9.27
N LEU A 216 -10.37 -5.15 8.75
CA LEU A 216 -10.72 -4.81 7.37
C LEU A 216 -11.71 -3.67 7.39
N ARG A 217 -11.48 -2.67 6.54
CA ARG A 217 -12.40 -1.56 6.28
C ARG A 217 -12.74 -1.53 4.79
N TYR A 218 -14.02 -1.40 4.48
CA TYR A 218 -14.50 -1.20 3.13
C TYR A 218 -15.06 0.22 3.01
N TYR A 219 -14.60 0.90 1.97
CA TYR A 219 -14.97 2.27 1.64
C TYR A 219 -15.72 2.32 0.32
N GLN A 220 -16.74 3.17 0.25
CA GLN A 220 -17.48 3.47 -0.97
C GLN A 220 -17.88 4.95 -0.96
N ASP A 221 -17.59 5.66 -2.06
CA ASP A 221 -17.80 7.10 -2.20
C ASP A 221 -17.19 7.91 -1.05
N ASP A 222 -15.92 7.62 -0.76
CA ASP A 222 -15.12 8.20 0.32
C ASP A 222 -15.71 8.00 1.74
N ALA A 223 -16.76 7.22 1.88
CA ALA A 223 -17.38 6.89 3.16
C ALA A 223 -17.01 5.47 3.62
N LEU A 224 -16.70 5.33 4.90
CA LEU A 224 -16.55 4.02 5.55
C LEU A 224 -17.93 3.34 5.64
N LYS A 225 -18.11 2.21 4.95
CA LYS A 225 -19.37 1.45 4.91
C LYS A 225 -19.34 0.22 5.81
N LEU A 226 -18.19 -0.40 5.98
CA LEU A 226 -18.07 -1.63 6.75
C LEU A 226 -16.74 -1.70 7.45
N THR A 227 -16.77 -2.03 8.73
CA THR A 227 -15.60 -2.43 9.52
C THR A 227 -15.82 -3.82 10.08
N MET A 228 -14.79 -4.65 10.02
CA MET A 228 -14.81 -5.99 10.61
C MET A 228 -13.44 -6.45 11.06
N LYS A 229 -13.43 -7.45 11.94
CA LYS A 229 -12.22 -8.15 12.34
C LYS A 229 -11.78 -9.12 11.24
N VAL A 230 -10.47 -9.34 11.17
CA VAL A 230 -9.88 -10.38 10.32
C VAL A 230 -8.92 -11.25 11.11
N VAL A 231 -8.67 -12.47 10.61
CA VAL A 231 -7.55 -13.31 11.07
C VAL A 231 -6.51 -13.32 9.97
N VAL A 232 -5.29 -12.97 10.32
CA VAL A 232 -4.14 -12.87 9.41
C VAL A 232 -3.07 -13.90 9.74
N GLY A 233 -2.03 -13.97 8.95
CA GLY A 233 -0.93 -14.92 9.10
C GLY A 233 -0.20 -14.79 10.43
N LYS A 234 0.24 -15.94 10.96
CA LYS A 234 1.15 -15.96 12.12
C LYS A 234 2.53 -15.42 11.76
N PRO A 235 3.37 -14.99 12.72
CA PRO A 235 4.71 -14.45 12.44
C PRO A 235 5.61 -15.34 11.58
N SER A 236 5.43 -16.67 11.63
CA SER A 236 6.18 -17.64 10.82
C SER A 236 5.61 -17.86 9.40
N THR A 237 4.35 -17.48 9.16
CA THR A 237 3.69 -17.52 7.84
C THR A 237 2.89 -16.24 7.63
N ARG A 238 3.63 -15.15 7.48
CA ARG A 238 3.08 -13.79 7.44
C ARG A 238 2.12 -13.60 6.27
N THR A 239 1.03 -12.87 6.48
CA THR A 239 0.31 -12.24 5.37
C THR A 239 1.23 -11.20 4.74
N PRO A 240 1.50 -11.26 3.42
CA PRO A 240 2.31 -10.25 2.74
C PRO A 240 1.58 -8.92 2.68
N ARG A 241 2.33 -7.85 2.47
CA ARG A 241 1.83 -6.50 2.22
C ARG A 241 1.78 -6.28 0.71
N PHE A 242 0.60 -6.00 0.19
CA PHE A 242 0.41 -5.83 -1.25
C PHE A 242 -0.85 -5.02 -1.56
N ALA A 243 -0.92 -4.49 -2.77
CA ALA A 243 -2.14 -4.02 -3.38
C ALA A 243 -2.52 -4.91 -4.55
N ALA A 244 -3.81 -5.21 -4.68
CA ALA A 244 -4.35 -6.06 -5.71
C ALA A 244 -5.81 -5.69 -6.01
N TYR A 245 -6.43 -6.34 -6.98
CA TYR A 245 -7.87 -6.24 -7.20
C TYR A 245 -8.58 -7.48 -6.69
N CYS A 246 -9.75 -7.29 -6.07
CA CYS A 246 -10.78 -8.31 -5.97
C CYS A 246 -11.69 -8.19 -7.21
N ASN A 247 -11.74 -9.24 -8.02
CA ASN A 247 -12.52 -9.25 -9.27
C ASN A 247 -13.49 -10.42 -9.35
N GLU A 248 -13.44 -11.35 -8.40
CA GLU A 248 -14.28 -12.54 -8.36
C GLU A 248 -14.58 -12.95 -6.92
N ILE A 249 -15.81 -13.37 -6.69
CA ILE A 249 -16.25 -14.02 -5.46
C ILE A 249 -16.64 -15.46 -5.80
N VAL A 250 -16.26 -16.41 -4.97
CA VAL A 250 -16.66 -17.81 -5.13
C VAL A 250 -17.58 -18.20 -3.98
N LEU A 251 -18.82 -18.55 -4.30
CA LEU A 251 -19.79 -19.06 -3.35
C LEU A 251 -19.60 -20.57 -3.22
N TYR A 252 -19.73 -21.09 -2.00
CA TYR A 252 -19.44 -22.50 -1.67
C TYR A 252 -18.11 -22.97 -2.25
N PRO A 253 -16.96 -22.33 -1.87
CA PRO A 253 -15.66 -22.66 -2.44
C PRO A 253 -15.21 -24.08 -2.02
N TYR A 254 -14.57 -24.79 -2.95
CA TYR A 254 -13.68 -25.89 -2.56
C TYR A 254 -12.41 -25.32 -1.94
N TRP A 255 -11.90 -25.94 -0.89
CA TRP A 255 -10.56 -25.63 -0.41
C TRP A 255 -9.53 -26.60 -1.02
N ASN A 256 -8.88 -26.19 -2.08
CA ASN A 256 -7.71 -26.90 -2.58
C ASN A 256 -6.54 -26.66 -1.62
N VAL A 257 -6.13 -27.70 -0.91
CA VAL A 257 -5.13 -27.58 0.15
C VAL A 257 -3.75 -27.33 -0.45
N PRO A 258 -3.05 -26.26 -0.07
CA PRO A 258 -1.68 -26.02 -0.51
C PRO A 258 -0.76 -27.20 -0.15
N HIS A 259 0.14 -27.57 -1.07
CA HIS A 259 1.01 -28.74 -0.89
C HIS A 259 1.76 -28.75 0.45
N LYS A 260 2.26 -27.59 0.88
CA LYS A 260 2.96 -27.45 2.16
C LYS A 260 2.07 -27.82 3.36
N ILE A 261 0.80 -27.46 3.34
CA ILE A 261 -0.18 -27.83 4.39
C ILE A 261 -0.52 -29.32 4.25
N ALA A 262 -0.75 -29.79 3.02
CA ALA A 262 -1.05 -31.19 2.73
C ALA A 262 0.00 -32.14 3.33
N VAL A 263 1.28 -31.88 3.09
CA VAL A 263 2.34 -32.81 3.52
C VAL A 263 2.75 -32.63 4.99
N ASN A 264 2.61 -31.43 5.57
CA ASN A 264 3.02 -31.18 6.95
C ASN A 264 1.90 -31.39 7.98
N GLU A 265 0.64 -31.26 7.59
CA GLU A 265 -0.50 -31.29 8.51
C GLU A 265 -1.46 -32.46 8.21
N LEU A 266 -1.88 -32.64 6.94
CA LEU A 266 -2.87 -33.66 6.59
C LEU A 266 -2.27 -35.05 6.36
N LEU A 267 -1.12 -35.15 5.70
CA LEU A 267 -0.47 -36.47 5.48
C LEU A 267 -0.11 -37.18 6.79
N PRO A 268 0.39 -36.52 7.84
CA PRO A 268 0.55 -37.19 9.16
C PRO A 268 -0.75 -37.70 9.74
N ILE A 269 -1.87 -37.00 9.56
CA ILE A 269 -3.22 -37.47 9.98
C ILE A 269 -3.62 -38.68 9.16
N ALA A 270 -3.53 -38.62 7.81
CA ALA A 270 -3.85 -39.72 6.91
C ALA A 270 -3.08 -41.01 7.23
N ARG A 271 -1.79 -40.88 7.58
CA ARG A 271 -0.95 -42.03 7.97
C ARG A 271 -1.40 -42.71 9.27
N LYS A 272 -2.03 -41.96 10.16
CA LYS A 272 -2.42 -42.38 11.49
C LYS A 272 -3.87 -42.88 11.52
N SER A 273 -4.76 -42.15 10.91
CA SER A 273 -6.21 -42.40 10.92
C SER A 273 -6.84 -41.72 9.69
N PRO A 274 -6.89 -42.38 8.53
CA PRO A 274 -7.43 -41.78 7.31
C PRO A 274 -8.90 -41.38 7.45
N ASP A 275 -9.69 -42.10 8.26
CA ASP A 275 -11.12 -41.83 8.55
C ASP A 275 -11.33 -40.38 9.09
N VAL A 276 -10.34 -39.81 9.78
CA VAL A 276 -10.41 -38.41 10.24
C VAL A 276 -10.51 -37.46 9.08
N LEU A 277 -9.87 -37.73 7.94
CA LEU A 277 -9.98 -36.90 6.75
C LEU A 277 -11.40 -36.95 6.15
N GLU A 278 -12.08 -38.10 6.22
CA GLU A 278 -13.48 -38.22 5.80
C GLU A 278 -14.39 -37.35 6.67
N LEU A 279 -14.19 -37.44 8.02
CA LEU A 279 -14.92 -36.59 8.96
C LEU A 279 -14.70 -35.10 8.75
N MET A 280 -13.53 -34.73 8.21
CA MET A 280 -13.20 -33.32 7.81
C MET A 280 -13.73 -32.99 6.41
N ASN A 281 -14.53 -33.83 5.75
CA ASN A 281 -15.00 -33.68 4.37
C ASN A 281 -13.85 -33.49 3.36
N MET A 282 -12.68 -34.10 3.61
CA MET A 282 -11.55 -34.07 2.70
C MET A 282 -11.72 -35.11 1.59
N GLN A 283 -11.28 -34.76 0.41
CA GLN A 283 -11.15 -35.61 -0.77
C GLN A 283 -9.67 -35.72 -1.14
N VAL A 284 -9.26 -36.89 -1.62
CA VAL A 284 -7.93 -37.11 -2.20
C VAL A 284 -8.07 -37.13 -3.71
N LEU A 285 -7.26 -36.35 -4.40
CA LEU A 285 -7.29 -36.25 -5.84
C LEU A 285 -5.97 -36.75 -6.44
N ASP A 286 -6.06 -37.47 -7.53
CA ASP A 286 -4.92 -37.81 -8.36
C ASP A 286 -4.44 -36.58 -9.19
N ASN A 287 -3.43 -36.78 -10.02
CA ASN A 287 -2.89 -35.75 -10.90
C ASN A 287 -3.87 -35.29 -12.00
N LYS A 288 -4.87 -36.13 -12.32
CA LYS A 288 -5.92 -35.84 -13.30
C LYS A 288 -7.11 -35.13 -12.66
N GLY A 289 -7.15 -35.03 -11.32
CA GLY A 289 -8.25 -34.44 -10.57
C GLY A 289 -9.37 -35.39 -10.21
N SER A 290 -9.20 -36.70 -10.45
CA SER A 290 -10.17 -37.73 -10.06
C SER A 290 -10.12 -37.97 -8.55
N VAL A 291 -11.30 -38.12 -7.92
CA VAL A 291 -11.40 -38.44 -6.49
C VAL A 291 -11.05 -39.89 -6.29
N LEU A 292 -10.12 -40.17 -5.39
CA LEU A 292 -9.67 -41.50 -5.03
C LEU A 292 -10.33 -41.98 -3.72
N ASP A 293 -10.51 -43.28 -3.62
CA ASP A 293 -10.94 -43.93 -2.38
C ASP A 293 -9.77 -43.93 -1.37
N MET A 294 -9.91 -43.15 -0.30
CA MET A 294 -8.86 -42.96 0.72
C MET A 294 -8.50 -44.27 1.43
N ASN A 295 -9.44 -45.22 1.52
CA ASN A 295 -9.25 -46.48 2.20
C ASN A 295 -8.40 -47.50 1.38
N LYS A 296 -8.27 -47.24 0.05
CA LYS A 296 -7.41 -48.07 -0.83
C LYS A 296 -5.98 -47.52 -0.93
N ILE A 297 -5.68 -46.36 -0.30
CA ILE A 297 -4.35 -45.73 -0.37
C ILE A 297 -3.48 -46.26 0.79
N ASN A 298 -2.32 -46.81 0.48
CA ASN A 298 -1.34 -47.15 1.49
C ASN A 298 -0.59 -45.88 1.97
N TRP A 299 -1.18 -45.15 2.89
CA TRP A 299 -0.67 -43.89 3.44
C TRP A 299 0.74 -43.99 4.03
N LYS A 300 1.13 -45.17 4.53
CA LYS A 300 2.43 -45.38 5.19
C LYS A 300 3.62 -45.26 4.22
N THR A 301 3.39 -45.43 2.91
CA THR A 301 4.42 -45.36 1.88
C THR A 301 4.81 -43.91 1.53
N PHE A 302 3.99 -42.93 1.90
CA PHE A 302 4.19 -41.55 1.52
C PHE A 302 4.85 -40.73 2.63
N ASN A 303 5.65 -39.76 2.21
CA ASN A 303 6.28 -38.75 3.05
C ASN A 303 6.28 -37.39 2.32
N LYS A 304 6.83 -36.36 2.94
CA LYS A 304 6.83 -34.99 2.40
C LYS A 304 7.51 -34.86 1.02
N ASN A 305 8.38 -35.78 0.63
CA ASN A 305 9.17 -35.69 -0.60
C ASN A 305 8.57 -36.53 -1.74
N ASN A 306 7.64 -37.45 -1.45
CA ASN A 306 7.09 -38.38 -2.43
C ASN A 306 5.55 -38.46 -2.39
N PHE A 307 4.88 -37.40 -1.98
CA PHE A 307 3.42 -37.34 -1.93
C PHE A 307 2.83 -36.85 -3.27
N PRO A 308 2.22 -37.74 -4.09
CA PRO A 308 1.78 -37.40 -5.45
C PRO A 308 0.34 -36.87 -5.51
N TYR A 309 -0.40 -36.93 -4.41
CA TYR A 309 -1.82 -36.57 -4.37
C TYR A 309 -2.05 -35.14 -3.92
N ARG A 310 -3.27 -34.66 -4.18
CA ARG A 310 -3.77 -33.38 -3.68
C ARG A 310 -4.92 -33.63 -2.72
N PHE A 311 -4.98 -32.83 -1.65
CA PHE A 311 -6.17 -32.79 -0.80
C PHE A 311 -7.07 -31.64 -1.24
N ARG A 312 -8.38 -31.88 -1.22
CA ARG A 312 -9.42 -30.90 -1.44
C ARG A 312 -10.51 -31.09 -0.38
N GLN A 313 -10.88 -30.01 0.32
CA GLN A 313 -12.04 -30.05 1.20
C GLN A 313 -13.30 -29.73 0.40
N SER A 314 -14.35 -30.51 0.61
CA SER A 314 -15.66 -30.32 -0.01
C SER A 314 -16.33 -29.03 0.49
N THR A 315 -17.32 -28.56 -0.26
CA THR A 315 -18.07 -27.34 0.05
C THR A 315 -18.99 -27.53 1.26
N GLY A 316 -19.35 -26.42 1.89
CA GLY A 316 -20.25 -26.39 3.05
C GLY A 316 -19.72 -25.47 4.16
N CYS A 317 -20.52 -25.26 5.21
CA CYS A 317 -20.13 -24.42 6.34
C CYS A 317 -18.95 -25.00 7.16
N ASP A 318 -18.71 -26.31 7.06
CA ASP A 318 -17.59 -26.99 7.71
C ASP A 318 -16.26 -26.76 6.97
N ASN A 319 -16.31 -26.22 5.75
CA ASN A 319 -15.13 -25.92 4.95
C ASN A 319 -14.27 -24.84 5.64
N ALA A 320 -12.96 -25.01 5.62
CA ALA A 320 -12.03 -24.04 6.20
C ALA A 320 -12.15 -22.63 5.58
N LEU A 321 -12.61 -22.54 4.32
CA LEU A 321 -12.90 -21.28 3.62
C LEU A 321 -14.33 -20.79 3.86
N GLY A 322 -15.16 -21.51 4.67
CA GLY A 322 -16.57 -21.21 4.84
C GLY A 322 -17.36 -21.23 3.54
N VAL A 323 -18.31 -20.34 3.40
CA VAL A 323 -19.25 -20.32 2.24
C VAL A 323 -18.90 -19.25 1.20
N ILE A 324 -17.92 -18.39 1.45
CA ILE A 324 -17.51 -17.33 0.51
C ILE A 324 -15.98 -17.19 0.48
N LYS A 325 -15.44 -17.08 -0.72
CA LYS A 325 -14.05 -16.73 -1.00
C LYS A 325 -13.99 -15.52 -1.94
N PHE A 326 -13.09 -14.59 -1.66
CA PHE A 326 -12.81 -13.41 -2.49
C PHE A 326 -11.44 -13.58 -3.12
N ASN A 327 -11.39 -13.77 -4.44
CA ASN A 327 -10.16 -13.94 -5.19
C ASN A 327 -9.47 -12.60 -5.42
N LEU A 328 -8.15 -12.57 -5.20
CA LEU A 328 -7.30 -11.39 -5.39
C LEU A 328 -6.32 -11.62 -6.55
N THR A 329 -6.07 -10.58 -7.34
CA THR A 329 -5.12 -10.61 -8.47
C THR A 329 -3.65 -10.50 -8.02
N SER A 330 -3.38 -10.75 -6.75
CA SER A 330 -2.06 -10.65 -6.13
C SER A 330 -1.07 -11.69 -6.70
N PRO A 331 0.23 -11.38 -6.79
CA PRO A 331 1.27 -12.36 -7.12
C PRO A 331 1.49 -13.40 -6.01
N TYR A 332 0.88 -13.20 -4.85
CA TYR A 332 0.89 -14.13 -3.73
C TYR A 332 -0.34 -15.03 -3.77
N ASP A 333 -0.22 -16.28 -3.36
CA ASP A 333 -1.34 -17.21 -3.19
C ASP A 333 -2.18 -16.84 -1.95
N VAL A 334 -2.58 -15.58 -1.85
CA VAL A 334 -3.37 -15.02 -0.74
C VAL A 334 -4.72 -14.53 -1.26
N TYR A 335 -5.76 -14.90 -0.54
CA TYR A 335 -7.14 -14.48 -0.78
C TYR A 335 -7.84 -14.13 0.54
N MET A 336 -8.98 -13.46 0.47
CA MET A 336 -9.86 -13.26 1.62
C MET A 336 -10.95 -14.34 1.58
N HIS A 337 -11.39 -14.81 2.74
CA HIS A 337 -12.40 -15.88 2.81
C HIS A 337 -13.15 -15.90 4.12
N ASP A 338 -14.29 -16.53 4.11
CA ASP A 338 -15.04 -16.93 5.29
C ASP A 338 -14.29 -18.02 6.09
N THR A 339 -14.86 -18.51 7.17
CA THR A 339 -14.27 -19.60 7.97
C THR A 339 -15.36 -20.35 8.73
N ASN A 340 -15.17 -21.66 8.92
CA ASN A 340 -15.95 -22.47 9.85
C ASN A 340 -15.65 -22.11 11.32
N LEU A 341 -14.51 -21.52 11.63
CA LEU A 341 -14.07 -21.16 12.98
C LEU A 341 -14.45 -19.71 13.33
N LYS A 342 -15.73 -19.42 13.47
CA LYS A 342 -16.26 -18.07 13.78
C LYS A 342 -15.81 -17.52 15.13
N SER A 343 -15.57 -18.40 16.13
CA SER A 343 -15.06 -18.00 17.45
C SER A 343 -13.68 -17.33 17.40
N ALA A 344 -12.93 -17.53 16.32
CA ALA A 344 -11.65 -16.90 16.08
C ALA A 344 -11.70 -15.36 16.14
N PHE A 345 -12.82 -14.76 15.78
CA PHE A 345 -13.01 -13.30 15.80
C PHE A 345 -13.29 -12.72 17.19
N GLN A 346 -13.60 -13.58 18.17
CA GLN A 346 -13.76 -13.16 19.58
C GLN A 346 -12.41 -12.98 20.29
N SER A 347 -11.34 -13.58 19.74
CA SER A 347 -10.00 -13.46 20.30
C SER A 347 -9.41 -12.06 20.10
N GLY A 348 -8.73 -11.53 21.12
CA GLY A 348 -7.87 -10.34 20.99
C GLY A 348 -6.61 -10.60 20.16
N TYR A 349 -6.14 -11.86 20.06
CA TYR A 349 -5.01 -12.26 19.21
C TYR A 349 -5.53 -12.96 17.97
N ARG A 350 -5.34 -12.39 16.79
CA ARG A 350 -5.88 -12.89 15.52
C ARG A 350 -4.81 -13.11 14.44
N TYR A 351 -3.62 -13.58 14.83
CA TYR A 351 -2.45 -13.79 13.97
C TYR A 351 -2.06 -15.27 13.95
N TYR A 352 -2.90 -16.12 13.32
CA TYR A 352 -2.68 -17.56 13.31
C TYR A 352 -3.09 -18.29 12.02
N SER A 353 -3.43 -17.55 10.93
CA SER A 353 -3.61 -18.16 9.62
C SER A 353 -2.27 -18.56 8.98
N HIS A 354 -2.34 -19.27 7.87
CA HIS A 354 -1.18 -19.62 7.04
C HIS A 354 -0.80 -18.52 6.01
N GLY A 355 -1.39 -17.34 6.13
CA GLY A 355 -1.14 -16.19 5.25
C GLY A 355 -2.41 -15.61 4.64
N CYS A 356 -3.43 -16.42 4.33
CA CYS A 356 -4.74 -15.94 3.87
C CYS A 356 -5.49 -15.18 4.96
N ILE A 357 -6.47 -14.37 4.55
CA ILE A 357 -7.19 -13.42 5.40
C ILE A 357 -8.60 -13.96 5.63
N ARG A 358 -8.90 -14.41 6.88
CA ARG A 358 -10.27 -14.77 7.26
C ARG A 358 -11.03 -13.52 7.63
N VAL A 359 -12.27 -13.38 7.14
CA VAL A 359 -13.11 -12.20 7.36
C VAL A 359 -14.32 -12.53 8.24
N GLU A 360 -14.66 -11.64 9.17
CA GLU A 360 -15.70 -11.85 10.17
C GLU A 360 -17.12 -11.78 9.57
N LYS A 361 -17.34 -10.86 8.62
CA LYS A 361 -18.64 -10.59 8.01
C LYS A 361 -18.62 -10.82 6.48
N PRO A 362 -18.37 -12.06 6.03
CA PRO A 362 -18.16 -12.34 4.60
C PRO A 362 -19.41 -12.09 3.74
N ILE A 363 -20.61 -12.41 4.26
CA ILE A 363 -21.87 -12.23 3.53
C ILE A 363 -22.16 -10.72 3.36
N GLU A 364 -21.95 -9.93 4.41
CA GLU A 364 -22.15 -8.49 4.36
C GLU A 364 -21.16 -7.82 3.36
N LEU A 365 -19.89 -8.21 3.40
CA LEU A 365 -18.92 -7.74 2.41
C LEU A 365 -19.32 -8.17 1.00
N GLY A 366 -19.70 -9.43 0.81
CA GLY A 366 -20.16 -9.94 -0.49
C GLY A 366 -21.36 -9.17 -1.04
N ASN A 367 -22.30 -8.78 -0.16
CA ASN A 367 -23.45 -7.98 -0.55
C ASN A 367 -23.04 -6.58 -1.08
N TYR A 368 -22.10 -5.90 -0.41
CA TYR A 368 -21.56 -4.63 -0.94
C TYR A 368 -20.92 -4.81 -2.32
N LEU A 369 -20.09 -5.84 -2.47
CA LEU A 369 -19.35 -6.06 -3.72
C LEU A 369 -20.24 -6.54 -4.89
N LEU A 370 -21.39 -7.15 -4.60
CA LEU A 370 -22.39 -7.62 -5.58
C LEU A 370 -23.64 -6.74 -5.64
N ASP A 371 -23.59 -5.49 -5.16
CA ASP A 371 -24.69 -4.52 -5.22
C ASP A 371 -26.00 -5.09 -4.61
N ASN A 372 -25.89 -5.76 -3.47
CA ASN A 372 -26.99 -6.43 -2.75
C ASN A 372 -27.72 -7.55 -3.53
N LYS A 373 -27.02 -8.20 -4.47
CA LYS A 373 -27.57 -9.32 -5.24
C LYS A 373 -27.25 -10.70 -4.66
N LEU A 374 -26.58 -10.74 -3.50
CA LEU A 374 -26.20 -11.99 -2.85
C LEU A 374 -27.39 -12.59 -2.12
N ASP A 375 -27.76 -13.84 -2.42
CA ASP A 375 -28.75 -14.58 -1.64
C ASP A 375 -28.13 -15.04 -0.31
N SER A 376 -28.35 -14.23 0.72
CA SER A 376 -27.84 -14.52 2.06
C SER A 376 -28.45 -15.77 2.67
N SER A 377 -29.74 -16.08 2.37
CA SER A 377 -30.43 -17.26 2.90
C SER A 377 -29.87 -18.55 2.28
N PHE A 378 -29.57 -18.54 0.99
CA PHE A 378 -28.88 -19.65 0.31
C PHE A 378 -27.54 -19.96 0.96
N LEU A 379 -26.74 -18.96 1.30
CA LEU A 379 -25.44 -19.15 1.95
C LEU A 379 -25.57 -19.61 3.40
N GLN A 380 -26.53 -19.07 4.14
CA GLN A 380 -26.80 -19.43 5.53
C GLN A 380 -27.38 -20.85 5.68
N SER A 381 -27.98 -21.40 4.62
CA SER A 381 -28.52 -22.76 4.61
C SER A 381 -27.45 -23.85 4.76
N CYS A 382 -26.16 -23.50 4.59
CA CYS A 382 -25.02 -24.40 4.81
C CYS A 382 -25.10 -25.73 4.06
N LEU A 383 -25.57 -25.70 2.82
CA LEU A 383 -25.74 -26.91 2.00
C LEU A 383 -24.38 -27.64 1.83
N LYS A 384 -24.40 -28.91 2.12
CA LYS A 384 -23.23 -29.80 1.91
C LYS A 384 -23.14 -30.23 0.46
N ASN A 385 -21.91 -30.40 -0.03
CA ASN A 385 -21.63 -30.81 -1.40
C ASN A 385 -22.28 -29.93 -2.49
N GLN A 386 -22.57 -28.67 -2.14
CA GLN A 386 -23.05 -27.69 -3.10
C GLN A 386 -22.00 -27.45 -4.19
N VAL A 387 -22.43 -27.28 -5.41
CA VAL A 387 -21.53 -26.92 -6.50
C VAL A 387 -20.94 -25.52 -6.22
N SER A 388 -19.64 -25.39 -6.39
CA SER A 388 -18.95 -24.10 -6.25
C SER A 388 -19.37 -23.14 -7.36
N ILE A 389 -19.76 -21.91 -7.00
CA ILE A 389 -20.29 -20.90 -7.93
C ILE A 389 -19.35 -19.72 -7.98
N PRO A 390 -18.51 -19.58 -9.03
CA PRO A 390 -17.73 -18.37 -9.24
C PRO A 390 -18.64 -17.25 -9.77
N VAL A 391 -18.51 -16.05 -9.20
CA VAL A 391 -19.24 -14.84 -9.59
C VAL A 391 -18.23 -13.75 -9.88
N THR A 392 -18.08 -13.38 -11.14
CA THR A 392 -17.23 -12.26 -11.54
C THR A 392 -17.90 -10.95 -11.14
N LEU A 393 -17.13 -10.04 -10.51
CA LEU A 393 -17.61 -8.71 -10.19
C LEU A 393 -17.69 -7.84 -11.43
N GLY A 394 -18.73 -7.01 -11.53
CA GLY A 394 -18.89 -6.05 -12.64
C GLY A 394 -17.79 -4.97 -12.67
N ARG A 395 -17.00 -4.88 -11.59
CA ARG A 395 -15.89 -3.94 -11.43
C ARG A 395 -14.75 -4.56 -10.63
N LYS A 396 -13.54 -4.06 -10.85
CA LYS A 396 -12.36 -4.46 -10.06
C LYS A 396 -12.30 -3.60 -8.79
N ILE A 397 -12.34 -4.21 -7.62
CA ILE A 397 -12.28 -3.52 -6.33
C ILE A 397 -10.83 -3.52 -5.84
N PRO A 398 -10.17 -2.37 -5.68
CA PRO A 398 -8.85 -2.28 -5.09
C PRO A 398 -8.83 -2.79 -3.65
N VAL A 399 -7.83 -3.62 -3.32
CA VAL A 399 -7.60 -4.17 -1.99
C VAL A 399 -6.17 -3.84 -1.58
N PHE A 400 -6.04 -3.04 -0.53
CA PHE A 400 -4.77 -2.64 0.06
C PHE A 400 -4.53 -3.45 1.33
N VAL A 401 -3.61 -4.40 1.28
CA VAL A 401 -3.18 -5.18 2.45
C VAL A 401 -1.91 -4.52 2.98
N ILE A 402 -2.05 -3.77 4.05
CA ILE A 402 -1.01 -2.95 4.64
C ILE A 402 -0.61 -3.43 6.04
N TYR A 403 0.50 -2.91 6.55
CA TYR A 403 0.91 -3.10 7.92
C TYR A 403 1.31 -1.74 8.49
N THR A 404 0.44 -1.17 9.31
CA THR A 404 0.76 0.02 10.10
C THR A 404 0.35 -0.19 11.55
N PRO A 405 1.27 -0.02 12.51
CA PRO A 405 0.95 -0.17 13.93
C PRO A 405 0.24 1.04 14.53
N VAL A 406 0.02 2.10 13.76
CA VAL A 406 -0.73 3.29 14.20
C VAL A 406 -1.81 3.60 13.17
N GLU A 407 -3.04 3.71 13.60
CA GLU A 407 -4.16 4.14 12.76
C GLU A 407 -5.21 4.93 13.55
N ILE A 408 -6.13 5.55 12.85
CA ILE A 408 -7.34 6.14 13.44
C ILE A 408 -8.42 5.07 13.50
N ASP A 409 -9.02 4.87 14.68
CA ASP A 409 -10.17 3.98 14.82
C ASP A 409 -11.47 4.66 14.34
N ASP A 410 -12.54 3.88 14.27
CA ASP A 410 -13.85 4.35 13.78
C ASP A 410 -14.48 5.43 14.70
N SER A 411 -13.91 5.66 15.89
CA SER A 411 -14.30 6.77 16.81
C SER A 411 -13.43 8.02 16.65
N GLY A 412 -12.49 8.03 15.69
CA GLY A 412 -11.57 9.13 15.44
C GLY A 412 -10.38 9.21 16.39
N LYS A 413 -10.10 8.15 17.17
CA LYS A 413 -8.98 8.11 18.12
C LYS A 413 -7.75 7.41 17.52
N VAL A 414 -6.57 7.94 17.82
CA VAL A 414 -5.30 7.29 17.48
C VAL A 414 -5.14 6.01 18.29
N ARG A 415 -4.93 4.89 17.60
CA ARG A 415 -4.67 3.58 18.20
C ARG A 415 -3.28 3.09 17.84
N TYR A 416 -2.61 2.51 18.81
CA TYR A 416 -1.31 1.88 18.67
C TYR A 416 -1.46 0.38 18.82
N TYR A 417 -0.93 -0.37 17.87
CA TYR A 417 -0.97 -1.84 17.86
C TYR A 417 0.43 -2.40 18.03
N LYS A 418 0.51 -3.55 18.65
CA LYS A 418 1.78 -4.25 18.84
C LYS A 418 2.38 -4.64 17.48
N ASP A 419 3.67 -4.42 17.31
CA ASP A 419 4.42 -4.86 16.13
C ASP A 419 4.64 -6.39 16.15
N ILE A 420 3.57 -7.15 15.81
CA ILE A 420 3.55 -8.61 15.83
C ILE A 420 4.54 -9.20 14.82
N TYR A 421 4.74 -8.55 13.69
CA TYR A 421 5.66 -9.02 12.64
C TYR A 421 7.09 -8.51 12.83
N ARG A 422 7.34 -7.68 13.83
CA ARG A 422 8.66 -7.13 14.16
C ARG A 422 9.30 -6.42 12.96
N LEU A 423 8.58 -5.48 12.38
CA LEU A 423 9.00 -4.71 11.21
C LEU A 423 9.61 -3.35 11.58
N PHE A 424 9.50 -2.93 12.84
CA PHE A 424 9.97 -1.65 13.38
C PHE A 424 11.10 -1.84 14.41
N ARG A 425 12.02 -2.75 14.13
CA ARG A 425 13.21 -2.97 14.97
C ARG A 425 14.42 -2.25 14.44
#